data_598a901d15c47e512c4aea36772abc14
#
_entry.id   598a901d15c47e512c4aea36772abc14
#
_cell.length_a   1.000
_cell.length_b   1.000
_cell.length_c   1.000
_cell.angle_alpha   90.00
_cell.angle_beta   90.00
_cell.angle_gamma   90.00
#
_symmetry.space_group_name_H-M   'P 1'
#
loop_
_entity.id
_entity.type
_entity.pdbx_description
1 polymer ?
#
loop_
_entity_poly.entity_id
_entity_poly.type
_entity_poly.pdbx_seq_one_letter_code
_entity_poly.pdbx_strand_id
1 'polypeptide(L)'
;YAARDDYKTINDLLQNCGNVNIMSKYQSYMAMEPEFNLQEGYYTSIQPLKLTTFGSGKIFYTMDGSKPGENSSQYTAPILLENGDYCIKAIYINENGIESPVVTKNYHIEIDELSAPEVTTVSGDYEFPINIEVTDGKDVYYTTDGSDPTQNSAVYSGPIPMPLGKSTFRFIRIAEGRKSDIVEKSYNLVMNTDFMPEDAVKKVVNHAIQSGKISEESGSFDESGAAYLYQYQYVTNINKIDDFYVIAEIYRGEDGTDTKTGNLFAVNAYNQELYKLQVDESGRRYTLVAVSDI
;
A
#
# COMPACT_ATOMS: atom_id res chain seq x y z
N TYR A 1 -18.51 30.25 37.76
CA TYR A 1 -18.97 28.85 37.89
C TYR A 1 -20.49 28.73 37.97
N ALA A 2 -21.18 29.58 38.76
CA ALA A 2 -22.63 29.54 38.84
C ALA A 2 -23.34 29.87 37.51
N ALA A 3 -22.80 30.79 36.72
CA ALA A 3 -23.36 31.18 35.43
C ALA A 3 -23.45 30.05 34.38
N ARG A 4 -22.50 29.10 34.40
CA ARG A 4 -22.46 28.00 33.43
C ARG A 4 -23.60 26.98 33.64
N ASP A 5 -23.87 26.66 34.90
CA ASP A 5 -24.94 25.71 35.24
C ASP A 5 -26.31 26.33 34.99
N ASP A 6 -26.45 27.65 35.22
CA ASP A 6 -27.67 28.41 34.94
C ASP A 6 -27.95 28.45 33.43
N TYR A 7 -26.93 28.61 32.54
CA TYR A 7 -27.08 28.59 31.09
C TYR A 7 -27.53 27.24 30.59
N LYS A 8 -26.92 26.15 31.08
CA LYS A 8 -27.32 24.81 30.73
C LYS A 8 -28.74 24.49 31.10
N THR A 9 -29.12 24.83 32.31
CA THR A 9 -30.47 24.66 32.82
C THR A 9 -31.51 25.47 32.03
N ILE A 10 -31.22 26.73 31.68
CA ILE A 10 -32.08 27.56 30.86
C ILE A 10 -32.22 26.99 29.44
N ASN A 11 -31.12 26.53 28.85
CA ASN A 11 -31.16 25.92 27.51
C ASN A 11 -31.98 24.63 27.50
N ASP A 12 -31.82 23.75 28.49
CA ASP A 12 -32.62 22.54 28.66
C ASP A 12 -34.11 22.82 28.84
N LEU A 13 -34.44 23.86 29.62
CA LEU A 13 -35.83 24.33 29.80
C LEU A 13 -36.40 24.89 28.47
N LEU A 14 -35.62 25.64 27.71
CA LEU A 14 -36.05 26.20 26.44
C LEU A 14 -36.22 25.13 25.35
N GLN A 15 -35.35 24.12 25.31
CA GLN A 15 -35.52 22.97 24.43
C GLN A 15 -36.80 22.18 24.74
N ASN A 16 -37.11 22.01 26.02
CA ASN A 16 -38.28 21.26 26.44
C ASN A 16 -39.61 22.05 26.29
N CYS A 17 -39.56 23.38 26.18
CA CYS A 17 -40.79 24.18 26.01
C CYS A 17 -41.38 24.16 24.60
N GLY A 18 -40.67 23.61 23.61
CA GLY A 18 -41.14 23.45 22.24
C GLY A 18 -41.45 24.74 21.47
N ASN A 19 -41.10 25.90 22.00
CA ASN A 19 -41.39 27.20 21.37
C ASN A 19 -40.15 27.72 20.63
N VAL A 20 -40.08 27.41 19.33
CA VAL A 20 -38.95 27.72 18.43
C VAL A 20 -38.65 29.25 18.38
N ASN A 21 -39.68 30.12 18.51
CA ASN A 21 -39.48 31.56 18.44
C ASN A 21 -38.78 32.13 19.70
N ILE A 22 -39.07 31.58 20.87
CA ILE A 22 -38.37 31.95 22.11
C ILE A 22 -36.92 31.46 22.06
N MET A 23 -36.67 30.24 21.56
CA MET A 23 -35.33 29.69 21.39
C MET A 23 -34.46 30.56 20.51
N SER A 24 -34.92 30.90 19.29
CA SER A 24 -34.15 31.70 18.34
C SER A 24 -33.83 33.10 18.86
N LYS A 25 -34.80 33.73 19.53
CA LYS A 25 -34.62 35.04 20.13
C LYS A 25 -33.62 35.02 21.29
N TYR A 26 -33.62 33.96 22.11
CA TYR A 26 -32.70 33.81 23.24
C TYR A 26 -31.29 33.53 22.77
N GLN A 27 -31.11 32.67 21.75
CA GLN A 27 -29.83 32.34 21.13
C GLN A 27 -29.12 33.59 20.56
N SER A 28 -29.86 34.60 20.09
CA SER A 28 -29.29 35.85 19.60
C SER A 28 -28.59 36.70 20.66
N TYR A 29 -28.93 36.51 21.94
CA TYR A 29 -28.36 37.24 23.07
C TYR A 29 -27.32 36.42 23.86
N MET A 30 -27.08 35.17 23.50
CA MET A 30 -26.17 34.28 24.21
C MET A 30 -25.14 33.69 23.28
N ALA A 31 -23.94 33.45 23.79
CA ALA A 31 -22.90 32.70 23.11
C ALA A 31 -22.43 31.56 24.02
N MET A 32 -22.82 30.34 23.69
CA MET A 32 -22.40 29.14 24.45
C MET A 32 -21.04 28.65 23.97
N GLU A 33 -20.28 28.08 24.90
CA GLU A 33 -18.99 27.48 24.60
C GLU A 33 -19.10 26.40 23.50
N PRO A 34 -18.17 26.33 22.55
CA PRO A 34 -18.10 25.23 21.63
C PRO A 34 -17.88 23.89 22.33
N GLU A 35 -18.58 22.85 21.90
CA GLU A 35 -18.38 21.48 22.36
C GLU A 35 -17.37 20.77 21.48
N PHE A 36 -16.47 20.02 22.11
CA PHE A 36 -15.43 19.22 21.49
C PHE A 36 -15.84 17.75 21.56
N ASN A 37 -15.85 17.03 20.42
CA ASN A 37 -16.17 15.60 20.41
C ASN A 37 -15.10 14.73 21.08
N LEU A 38 -13.84 15.23 21.17
CA LEU A 38 -12.72 14.53 21.77
C LEU A 38 -12.44 15.03 23.18
N GLN A 39 -12.20 14.12 24.11
CA GLN A 39 -11.61 14.45 25.39
C GLN A 39 -10.16 14.86 25.21
N GLU A 40 -9.64 15.77 26.05
CA GLU A 40 -8.22 16.08 26.08
C GLU A 40 -7.41 14.86 26.54
N GLY A 41 -6.20 14.66 26.01
CA GLY A 41 -5.36 13.54 26.38
C GLY A 41 -4.42 13.06 25.29
N TYR A 42 -3.96 11.82 25.49
CA TYR A 42 -3.00 11.12 24.61
C TYR A 42 -3.75 10.19 23.65
N TYR A 43 -3.35 10.21 22.37
CA TYR A 43 -3.92 9.39 21.31
C TYR A 43 -2.81 8.79 20.45
N THR A 44 -2.99 7.54 20.02
CA THR A 44 -2.02 6.79 19.19
C THR A 44 -2.46 6.65 17.73
N SER A 45 -3.45 7.44 17.31
CA SER A 45 -3.94 7.47 15.93
C SER A 45 -4.46 8.85 15.56
N ILE A 46 -4.50 9.14 14.25
CA ILE A 46 -5.09 10.39 13.73
C ILE A 46 -6.50 10.56 14.26
N GLN A 47 -6.78 11.73 14.85
CA GLN A 47 -8.07 12.04 15.45
C GLN A 47 -8.80 13.14 14.67
N PRO A 48 -10.04 12.89 14.21
CA PRO A 48 -10.89 13.94 13.64
C PRO A 48 -11.57 14.72 14.77
N LEU A 49 -11.02 15.89 15.09
CA LEU A 49 -11.64 16.80 16.06
C LEU A 49 -12.82 17.54 15.42
N LYS A 50 -14.00 17.39 16.01
CA LYS A 50 -15.21 18.11 15.61
C LYS A 50 -15.61 19.10 16.71
N LEU A 51 -15.92 20.31 16.27
CA LEU A 51 -16.45 21.38 17.12
C LEU A 51 -17.92 21.60 16.77
N THR A 52 -18.77 21.68 17.78
CA THR A 52 -20.20 21.96 17.62
C THR A 52 -20.63 23.09 18.53
N THR A 53 -21.68 23.75 18.18
CA THR A 53 -22.28 24.83 18.98
C THR A 53 -23.78 24.95 18.74
N PHE A 54 -24.45 25.69 19.58
CA PHE A 54 -25.85 26.06 19.41
C PHE A 54 -25.96 27.46 18.79
N GLY A 55 -26.81 27.61 17.78
CA GLY A 55 -27.13 28.91 17.16
C GLY A 55 -26.44 29.14 15.81
N SER A 56 -26.74 30.26 15.17
CA SER A 56 -26.38 30.62 13.83
C SER A 56 -25.15 31.55 13.77
N GLY A 57 -24.13 31.26 14.54
CA GLY A 57 -22.88 32.03 14.54
C GLY A 57 -21.73 31.24 13.96
N LYS A 58 -20.50 31.62 14.32
CA LYS A 58 -19.28 31.03 13.84
C LYS A 58 -18.40 30.58 14.99
N ILE A 59 -17.70 29.43 14.79
CA ILE A 59 -16.66 29.00 15.71
C ILE A 59 -15.33 29.44 15.13
N PHE A 60 -14.49 30.08 15.95
CA PHE A 60 -13.10 30.42 15.64
C PHE A 60 -12.17 29.66 16.57
N TYR A 61 -11.04 29.23 16.07
CA TYR A 61 -10.10 28.42 16.86
C TYR A 61 -8.64 28.75 16.55
N THR A 62 -7.76 28.37 17.49
CA THR A 62 -6.31 28.33 17.34
C THR A 62 -5.80 26.96 17.74
N MET A 63 -4.63 26.55 17.24
CA MET A 63 -4.03 25.24 17.53
C MET A 63 -2.77 25.34 18.39
N ASP A 64 -2.28 26.55 18.61
CA ASP A 64 -1.02 26.88 19.29
C ASP A 64 -1.22 27.45 20.72
N GLY A 65 -2.46 27.46 21.21
CA GLY A 65 -2.81 28.01 22.51
C GLY A 65 -2.93 29.52 22.56
N SER A 66 -2.80 30.24 21.45
CA SER A 66 -3.11 31.65 21.36
C SER A 66 -4.61 31.91 21.58
N LYS A 67 -4.98 33.14 21.95
CA LYS A 67 -6.41 33.51 22.17
C LYS A 67 -7.13 33.55 20.81
N PRO A 68 -8.19 32.75 20.58
CA PRO A 68 -8.98 32.84 19.35
C PRO A 68 -9.82 34.13 19.30
N GLY A 69 -10.14 34.57 18.08
CA GLY A 69 -10.98 35.71 17.77
C GLY A 69 -11.40 35.71 16.32
N GLU A 70 -12.10 36.74 15.83
CA GLU A 70 -12.59 36.81 14.44
C GLU A 70 -11.48 36.72 13.37
N ASN A 71 -10.25 37.05 13.73
CA ASN A 71 -9.07 36.94 12.85
C ASN A 71 -8.40 35.55 12.87
N SER A 72 -8.86 34.64 13.73
CA SER A 72 -8.39 33.28 13.82
C SER A 72 -9.04 32.37 12.77
N SER A 73 -8.60 31.13 12.65
CA SER A 73 -9.20 30.16 11.76
C SER A 73 -10.67 29.92 12.07
N GLN A 74 -11.54 30.07 11.06
CA GLN A 74 -12.95 29.72 11.20
C GLN A 74 -13.12 28.22 11.06
N TYR A 75 -13.82 27.56 11.97
CA TYR A 75 -14.14 26.15 11.89
C TYR A 75 -15.23 25.90 10.84
N THR A 76 -14.91 25.14 9.80
CA THR A 76 -15.82 24.78 8.69
C THR A 76 -15.88 23.27 8.44
N ALA A 77 -14.90 22.51 8.91
CA ALA A 77 -14.80 21.07 8.73
C ALA A 77 -14.00 20.45 9.90
N PRO A 78 -14.07 19.13 10.11
CA PRO A 78 -13.28 18.45 11.14
C PRO A 78 -11.77 18.71 10.96
N ILE A 79 -11.09 19.01 12.08
CA ILE A 79 -9.64 19.22 12.13
C ILE A 79 -8.99 17.86 12.36
N LEU A 80 -8.13 17.43 11.43
CA LEU A 80 -7.34 16.20 11.62
C LEU A 80 -6.13 16.51 12.50
N LEU A 81 -6.07 15.85 13.67
CA LEU A 81 -4.93 15.92 14.57
C LEU A 81 -4.00 14.77 14.22
N GLU A 82 -2.86 15.11 13.59
CA GLU A 82 -1.77 14.21 13.25
C GLU A 82 -0.73 14.18 14.38
N ASN A 83 0.47 13.63 14.16
CA ASN A 83 1.55 13.63 15.14
C ASN A 83 1.84 15.04 15.65
N GLY A 84 1.87 15.22 16.96
CA GLY A 84 2.23 16.48 17.58
C GLY A 84 1.47 16.82 18.86
N ASP A 85 1.88 17.93 19.45
CA ASP A 85 1.26 18.54 20.61
C ASP A 85 0.37 19.71 20.20
N TYR A 86 -0.86 19.69 20.67
CA TYR A 86 -1.85 20.71 20.34
C TYR A 86 -2.44 21.33 21.60
N CYS A 87 -2.42 22.65 21.69
CA CYS A 87 -3.20 23.41 22.65
C CYS A 87 -4.32 24.14 21.90
N ILE A 88 -5.45 23.48 21.74
CA ILE A 88 -6.56 24.00 20.94
C ILE A 88 -7.46 24.87 21.82
N LYS A 89 -7.63 26.10 21.38
CA LYS A 89 -8.60 27.05 21.98
C LYS A 89 -9.67 27.41 20.97
N ALA A 90 -10.92 27.42 21.41
CA ALA A 90 -12.04 27.79 20.55
C ALA A 90 -13.00 28.71 21.23
N ILE A 91 -13.61 29.62 20.47
CA ILE A 91 -14.75 30.46 20.87
C ILE A 91 -15.85 30.35 19.82
N TYR A 92 -17.08 30.57 20.26
CA TYR A 92 -18.21 30.81 19.39
C TYR A 92 -18.55 32.30 19.42
N ILE A 93 -18.82 32.90 18.27
CA ILE A 93 -19.30 34.28 18.12
C ILE A 93 -20.66 34.19 17.43
N ASN A 94 -21.67 34.70 18.09
CA ASN A 94 -23.02 34.69 17.54
C ASN A 94 -23.22 35.79 16.48
N GLU A 95 -24.38 35.83 15.85
CA GLU A 95 -24.74 36.81 14.82
C GLU A 95 -24.68 38.26 15.26
N ASN A 96 -24.79 38.53 16.57
CA ASN A 96 -24.71 39.87 17.17
C ASN A 96 -23.28 40.23 17.63
N GLY A 97 -22.29 39.42 17.32
CA GLY A 97 -20.89 39.63 17.71
C GLY A 97 -20.60 39.33 19.18
N ILE A 98 -21.49 38.60 19.89
CA ILE A 98 -21.28 38.23 21.30
C ILE A 98 -20.36 36.98 21.29
N GLU A 99 -19.25 37.08 22.05
CA GLU A 99 -18.27 35.99 22.22
C GLU A 99 -18.66 35.05 23.37
N SER A 100 -18.48 33.76 23.20
CA SER A 100 -18.53 32.77 24.26
C SER A 100 -17.28 32.83 25.14
N PRO A 101 -17.28 32.19 26.30
CA PRO A 101 -16.03 31.84 26.98
C PRO A 101 -15.16 31.00 26.08
N VAL A 102 -13.82 31.10 26.29
CA VAL A 102 -12.82 30.29 25.55
C VAL A 102 -12.76 28.89 26.16
N VAL A 103 -12.96 27.87 25.31
CA VAL A 103 -12.69 26.50 25.70
C VAL A 103 -11.24 26.16 25.31
N THR A 104 -10.51 25.54 26.21
CA THR A 104 -9.13 25.08 25.97
C THR A 104 -9.08 23.57 26.16
N LYS A 105 -8.46 22.87 25.18
CA LYS A 105 -8.20 21.42 25.23
C LYS A 105 -6.79 21.14 24.75
N ASN A 106 -6.11 20.22 25.45
CA ASN A 106 -4.76 19.80 25.12
C ASN A 106 -4.79 18.37 24.60
N TYR A 107 -4.12 18.14 23.47
CA TYR A 107 -3.99 16.83 22.84
C TYR A 107 -2.53 16.54 22.56
N HIS A 108 -2.12 15.32 22.85
CA HIS A 108 -0.84 14.76 22.43
C HIS A 108 -1.13 13.58 21.52
N ILE A 109 -0.72 13.69 20.26
CA ILE A 109 -0.91 12.64 19.26
C ILE A 109 0.46 12.05 18.94
N GLU A 110 0.65 10.78 19.27
CA GLU A 110 1.87 10.04 18.97
C GLU A 110 1.52 8.76 18.20
N ILE A 111 1.69 8.81 16.89
CA ILE A 111 1.39 7.70 16.00
C ILE A 111 2.70 6.94 15.81
N ASP A 112 2.69 5.65 16.17
CA ASP A 112 3.83 4.79 15.91
C ASP A 112 4.19 4.81 14.43
N GLU A 113 5.44 5.10 14.13
CA GLU A 113 5.95 4.98 12.76
C GLU A 113 5.93 3.52 12.32
N LEU A 114 5.52 3.29 11.08
CA LEU A 114 5.65 1.96 10.50
C LEU A 114 7.15 1.64 10.32
N SER A 115 7.60 0.52 10.89
CA SER A 115 8.96 0.05 10.66
C SER A 115 9.18 -0.28 9.18
N ALA A 116 10.31 0.19 8.65
CA ALA A 116 10.71 -0.12 7.28
C ALA A 116 10.85 -1.65 7.08
N PRO A 117 10.60 -2.16 5.86
CA PRO A 117 10.78 -3.57 5.56
C PRO A 117 12.23 -4.02 5.81
N GLU A 118 12.40 -5.13 6.52
CA GLU A 118 13.73 -5.73 6.72
C GLU A 118 14.03 -6.69 5.56
N VAL A 119 14.82 -6.23 4.58
CA VAL A 119 15.29 -7.03 3.45
C VAL A 119 16.58 -7.73 3.83
N THR A 120 16.53 -9.05 4.02
CA THR A 120 17.65 -9.84 4.52
C THR A 120 18.72 -10.11 3.47
N THR A 121 18.33 -10.13 2.19
CA THR A 121 19.28 -10.29 1.09
C THR A 121 20.14 -9.04 0.93
N VAL A 122 21.44 -9.21 1.07
CA VAL A 122 22.41 -8.11 1.02
C VAL A 122 22.59 -7.61 -0.42
N SER A 123 22.71 -6.28 -0.61
CA SER A 123 23.07 -5.71 -1.92
C SER A 123 24.45 -6.18 -2.36
N GLY A 124 24.64 -6.44 -3.66
CA GLY A 124 25.96 -6.87 -4.19
C GLY A 124 25.87 -7.64 -5.48
N ASP A 125 27.04 -8.17 -5.85
CA ASP A 125 27.22 -9.03 -7.02
C ASP A 125 27.04 -10.50 -6.64
N TYR A 126 26.36 -11.26 -7.50
CA TYR A 126 26.04 -12.67 -7.32
C TYR A 126 26.38 -13.46 -8.58
N GLU A 127 26.92 -14.65 -8.41
CA GLU A 127 27.24 -15.58 -9.50
C GLU A 127 26.23 -16.74 -9.60
N PHE A 128 25.36 -16.87 -8.61
CA PHE A 128 24.34 -17.92 -8.54
C PHE A 128 22.97 -17.29 -8.23
N PRO A 129 21.87 -17.86 -8.75
CA PRO A 129 20.54 -17.37 -8.47
C PRO A 129 20.18 -17.54 -7.00
N ILE A 130 19.75 -16.46 -6.40
CA ILE A 130 19.21 -16.42 -5.04
C ILE A 130 17.88 -15.69 -5.04
N ASN A 131 17.16 -15.81 -3.93
CA ASN A 131 15.93 -15.08 -3.72
C ASN A 131 16.18 -13.83 -2.86
N ILE A 132 15.44 -12.77 -3.18
CA ILE A 132 15.36 -11.57 -2.35
C ILE A 132 14.27 -11.83 -1.31
N GLU A 133 14.63 -11.74 -0.02
CA GLU A 133 13.75 -12.08 1.08
C GLU A 133 13.53 -10.89 2.01
N VAL A 134 12.27 -10.77 2.50
CA VAL A 134 11.84 -9.81 3.51
C VAL A 134 11.37 -10.60 4.73
N THR A 135 11.86 -10.26 5.92
CA THR A 135 11.58 -11.00 7.18
C THR A 135 10.08 -11.02 7.51
N ASP A 136 9.43 -9.86 7.49
CA ASP A 136 7.98 -9.71 7.63
C ASP A 136 7.43 -8.99 6.41
N GLY A 137 6.93 -9.77 5.46
CA GLY A 137 6.40 -9.28 4.19
C GLY A 137 4.99 -8.73 4.25
N LYS A 138 4.36 -8.67 5.43
CA LYS A 138 3.01 -8.15 5.56
C LYS A 138 2.96 -6.68 5.17
N ASP A 139 2.00 -6.34 4.30
CA ASP A 139 1.75 -4.98 3.83
C ASP A 139 2.96 -4.32 3.15
N VAL A 140 3.89 -5.14 2.61
CA VAL A 140 5.08 -4.67 1.89
C VAL A 140 4.81 -4.63 0.39
N TYR A 141 5.12 -3.48 -0.21
CA TYR A 141 5.05 -3.21 -1.64
C TYR A 141 6.45 -2.95 -2.17
N TYR A 142 6.70 -3.29 -3.44
CA TYR A 142 8.01 -3.10 -4.03
C TYR A 142 7.96 -2.73 -5.51
N THR A 143 9.07 -2.15 -5.99
CA THR A 143 9.39 -1.92 -7.39
C THR A 143 10.74 -2.56 -7.73
N THR A 144 10.99 -2.81 -9.01
CA THR A 144 12.21 -3.47 -9.50
C THR A 144 13.05 -2.58 -10.42
N ASP A 145 12.55 -1.38 -10.71
CA ASP A 145 13.12 -0.40 -11.63
C ASP A 145 13.70 0.84 -10.92
N GLY A 146 13.70 0.83 -9.58
CA GLY A 146 14.16 1.93 -8.75
C GLY A 146 13.16 3.08 -8.57
N SER A 147 11.96 2.98 -9.12
CA SER A 147 10.88 3.93 -8.84
C SER A 147 10.36 3.78 -7.40
N ASP A 148 9.74 4.84 -6.85
CA ASP A 148 9.14 4.79 -5.51
C ASP A 148 7.92 3.87 -5.49
N PRO A 149 7.88 2.86 -4.59
CA PRO A 149 6.74 1.97 -4.50
C PRO A 149 5.53 2.68 -3.89
N THR A 150 4.34 2.27 -4.37
CA THR A 150 3.03 2.76 -3.95
C THR A 150 2.09 1.58 -3.64
N GLN A 151 0.87 1.84 -3.21
CA GLN A 151 -0.17 0.81 -3.05
C GLN A 151 -0.55 0.10 -4.36
N ASN A 152 -0.21 0.68 -5.52
CA ASN A 152 -0.44 0.07 -6.83
C ASN A 152 0.77 -0.75 -7.32
N SER A 153 1.88 -0.74 -6.59
CA SER A 153 3.08 -1.52 -6.90
C SER A 153 2.89 -2.99 -6.56
N ALA A 154 3.84 -3.83 -6.96
CA ALA A 154 3.79 -5.25 -6.65
C ALA A 154 3.78 -5.49 -5.12
N VAL A 155 2.94 -6.42 -4.68
CA VAL A 155 2.86 -6.82 -3.27
C VAL A 155 3.86 -7.95 -3.02
N TYR A 156 4.63 -7.85 -1.94
CA TYR A 156 5.51 -8.93 -1.53
C TYR A 156 4.67 -10.08 -0.95
N SER A 157 4.66 -11.22 -1.65
CA SER A 157 3.92 -12.42 -1.24
C SER A 157 4.84 -13.61 -0.87
N GLY A 158 6.15 -13.43 -0.99
CA GLY A 158 7.15 -14.45 -0.70
C GLY A 158 8.48 -14.13 -1.39
N PRO A 159 9.50 -15.01 -1.26
CA PRO A 159 10.81 -14.80 -1.84
C PRO A 159 10.75 -14.46 -3.34
N ILE A 160 11.45 -13.40 -3.75
CA ILE A 160 11.47 -12.90 -5.12
C ILE A 160 12.74 -13.43 -5.80
N PRO A 161 12.65 -14.20 -6.90
CA PRO A 161 13.83 -14.59 -7.67
C PRO A 161 14.61 -13.36 -8.14
N MET A 162 15.93 -13.33 -7.90
CA MET A 162 16.80 -12.23 -8.33
C MET A 162 16.89 -12.21 -9.86
N PRO A 163 16.60 -11.07 -10.50
CA PRO A 163 16.74 -10.93 -11.95
C PRO A 163 18.20 -11.03 -12.39
N LEU A 164 18.44 -11.55 -13.60
CA LEU A 164 19.75 -11.49 -14.25
C LEU A 164 20.15 -10.04 -14.55
N GLY A 165 21.44 -9.77 -14.43
CA GLY A 165 22.02 -8.46 -14.61
C GLY A 165 21.76 -7.53 -13.43
N LYS A 166 21.86 -6.21 -13.69
CA LYS A 166 21.67 -5.18 -12.66
C LYS A 166 20.19 -4.90 -12.41
N SER A 167 19.84 -4.84 -11.14
CA SER A 167 18.48 -4.48 -10.70
C SER A 167 18.53 -3.63 -9.44
N THR A 168 17.56 -2.73 -9.31
CA THR A 168 17.39 -1.89 -8.10
C THR A 168 15.97 -2.08 -7.60
N PHE A 169 15.87 -2.65 -6.41
CA PHE A 169 14.61 -2.87 -5.72
C PHE A 169 14.40 -1.79 -4.68
N ARG A 170 13.18 -1.29 -4.58
CA ARG A 170 12.75 -0.40 -3.51
C ARG A 170 11.53 -0.99 -2.82
N PHE A 171 11.57 -1.04 -1.50
CA PHE A 171 10.54 -1.65 -0.65
C PHE A 171 9.97 -0.61 0.29
N ILE A 172 8.67 -0.65 0.52
CA ILE A 172 7.95 0.18 1.49
C ILE A 172 6.87 -0.65 2.18
N ARG A 173 6.63 -0.39 3.46
CA ARG A 173 5.44 -0.89 4.15
C ARG A 173 4.34 0.16 4.11
N ILE A 174 3.13 -0.22 3.69
CA ILE A 174 1.98 0.69 3.65
C ILE A 174 0.80 -0.01 4.33
N ALA A 175 0.40 0.47 5.50
CA ALA A 175 -0.71 -0.07 6.28
C ALA A 175 -1.54 1.05 6.90
N GLU A 176 -2.86 0.91 6.90
CA GLU A 176 -3.79 1.85 7.54
C GLU A 176 -3.60 3.32 7.12
N GLY A 177 -3.23 3.54 5.84
CA GLY A 177 -2.96 4.87 5.29
C GLY A 177 -1.61 5.48 5.66
N ARG A 178 -0.79 4.77 6.45
CA ARG A 178 0.57 5.16 6.84
C ARG A 178 1.61 4.51 5.95
N LYS A 179 2.80 5.12 5.86
CA LYS A 179 3.94 4.64 5.07
C LYS A 179 5.17 4.58 5.96
N SER A 180 5.99 3.55 5.77
CA SER A 180 7.34 3.49 6.34
C SER A 180 8.34 4.28 5.49
N ASP A 181 9.58 4.34 5.93
CA ASP A 181 10.71 4.67 5.08
C ASP A 181 10.89 3.62 3.97
N ILE A 182 11.49 4.06 2.85
CA ILE A 182 11.82 3.21 1.71
C ILE A 182 13.18 2.54 1.95
N VAL A 183 13.24 1.22 1.77
CA VAL A 183 14.47 0.45 1.75
C VAL A 183 14.88 0.18 0.31
N GLU A 184 16.06 0.65 -0.08
CA GLU A 184 16.63 0.41 -1.40
C GLU A 184 17.70 -0.68 -1.34
N LYS A 185 17.68 -1.59 -2.31
CA LYS A 185 18.65 -2.68 -2.50
C LYS A 185 19.03 -2.78 -3.97
N SER A 186 20.33 -2.88 -4.23
CA SER A 186 20.86 -3.04 -5.59
C SER A 186 21.60 -4.36 -5.73
N TYR A 187 21.31 -5.08 -6.80
CA TYR A 187 21.86 -6.41 -7.08
C TYR A 187 22.40 -6.47 -8.50
N ASN A 188 23.35 -7.37 -8.70
CA ASN A 188 23.84 -7.71 -10.03
C ASN A 188 24.11 -9.22 -10.10
N LEU A 189 23.22 -9.96 -10.75
CA LEU A 189 23.37 -11.41 -10.93
C LEU A 189 23.97 -11.70 -12.28
N VAL A 190 25.19 -12.25 -12.29
CA VAL A 190 25.91 -12.68 -13.50
C VAL A 190 26.27 -14.14 -13.35
N MET A 191 25.58 -15.02 -14.06
CA MET A 191 25.83 -16.45 -14.01
C MET A 191 27.06 -16.83 -14.85
N ASN A 192 27.84 -17.81 -14.37
CA ASN A 192 29.00 -18.34 -15.09
C ASN A 192 28.57 -19.41 -16.11
N THR A 193 27.87 -19.00 -17.15
CA THR A 193 27.43 -19.85 -18.26
C THR A 193 27.29 -19.02 -19.53
N ASP A 194 27.64 -19.64 -20.69
CA ASP A 194 27.41 -19.05 -22.02
C ASP A 194 26.00 -19.33 -22.55
N PHE A 195 25.24 -20.20 -21.89
CA PHE A 195 23.85 -20.50 -22.23
C PHE A 195 22.91 -19.45 -21.64
N MET A 196 22.26 -18.70 -22.51
CA MET A 196 21.48 -17.54 -22.14
C MET A 196 19.96 -17.85 -22.07
N PRO A 197 19.14 -17.04 -21.40
CA PRO A 197 17.69 -17.25 -21.34
C PRO A 197 17.02 -17.38 -22.70
N GLU A 198 17.48 -16.64 -23.69
CA GLU A 198 16.96 -16.70 -25.07
C GLU A 198 17.19 -18.08 -25.73
N ASP A 199 18.29 -18.73 -25.40
CA ASP A 199 18.59 -20.08 -25.92
C ASP A 199 17.73 -21.12 -25.17
N ALA A 200 17.44 -20.90 -23.90
CA ALA A 200 16.51 -21.72 -23.16
C ALA A 200 15.07 -21.60 -23.71
N VAL A 201 14.62 -20.41 -24.09
CA VAL A 201 13.35 -20.21 -24.78
C VAL A 201 13.30 -20.95 -26.09
N LYS A 202 14.34 -20.83 -26.94
CA LYS A 202 14.44 -21.56 -28.22
C LYS A 202 14.37 -23.08 -28.02
N LYS A 203 14.99 -23.60 -26.96
CA LYS A 203 14.94 -25.03 -26.64
C LYS A 203 13.54 -25.51 -26.32
N VAL A 204 12.75 -24.72 -25.53
CA VAL A 204 11.34 -25.02 -25.24
C VAL A 204 10.50 -24.92 -26.50
N VAL A 205 10.70 -23.89 -27.33
CA VAL A 205 10.03 -23.74 -28.64
C VAL A 205 10.27 -24.92 -29.52
N ASN A 206 11.54 -25.36 -29.68
CA ASN A 206 11.89 -26.54 -30.49
C ASN A 206 11.20 -27.81 -29.98
N HIS A 207 11.12 -28.01 -28.66
CA HIS A 207 10.38 -29.13 -28.09
C HIS A 207 8.86 -29.04 -28.39
N ALA A 208 8.28 -27.84 -28.32
CA ALA A 208 6.88 -27.63 -28.66
C ALA A 208 6.58 -27.90 -30.14
N ILE A 209 7.51 -27.58 -31.05
CA ILE A 209 7.42 -27.92 -32.49
C ILE A 209 7.52 -29.44 -32.67
N GLN A 210 8.49 -30.09 -32.06
CA GLN A 210 8.70 -31.53 -32.17
C GLN A 210 7.51 -32.35 -31.61
N SER A 211 6.86 -31.85 -30.53
CA SER A 211 5.67 -32.47 -29.97
C SER A 211 4.38 -32.14 -30.75
N GLY A 212 4.45 -31.32 -31.80
CA GLY A 212 3.30 -30.94 -32.63
C GLY A 212 2.38 -29.92 -31.98
N LYS A 213 2.78 -29.29 -30.87
CA LYS A 213 1.96 -28.28 -30.19
C LYS A 213 1.93 -26.94 -30.93
N ILE A 214 3.04 -26.59 -31.57
CA ILE A 214 3.17 -25.44 -32.47
C ILE A 214 3.86 -25.85 -33.76
N SER A 215 3.63 -25.14 -34.88
CA SER A 215 4.20 -25.45 -36.18
C SER A 215 5.43 -24.63 -36.55
N GLU A 216 5.61 -23.45 -35.92
CA GLU A 216 6.67 -22.50 -36.22
C GLU A 216 7.22 -21.84 -34.95
N GLU A 217 8.42 -21.23 -35.02
CA GLU A 217 9.06 -20.52 -33.92
C GLU A 217 8.23 -19.30 -33.44
N SER A 218 7.45 -18.68 -34.32
CA SER A 218 6.57 -17.56 -34.02
C SER A 218 5.28 -17.96 -33.26
N GLY A 219 5.13 -19.26 -32.99
CA GLY A 219 3.89 -19.88 -32.53
C GLY A 219 3.00 -20.27 -33.68
N SER A 220 2.26 -21.38 -33.57
CA SER A 220 1.20 -21.65 -34.54
C SER A 220 -0.06 -20.96 -34.10
N PHE A 221 -0.62 -20.17 -35.01
CA PHE A 221 -1.99 -19.78 -34.93
C PHE A 221 -2.85 -21.02 -35.29
N ASP A 222 -3.75 -21.37 -34.38
CA ASP A 222 -4.81 -22.30 -34.73
C ASP A 222 -5.77 -21.66 -35.79
N GLU A 223 -6.80 -22.39 -36.24
CA GLU A 223 -7.75 -21.88 -37.22
C GLU A 223 -8.47 -20.62 -36.74
N SER A 224 -8.44 -20.31 -35.43
CA SER A 224 -9.03 -19.12 -34.80
C SER A 224 -8.10 -17.91 -34.77
N GLY A 225 -6.81 -18.07 -35.08
CA GLY A 225 -5.78 -17.04 -34.99
C GLY A 225 -5.09 -16.96 -33.61
N ALA A 226 -5.34 -17.92 -32.73
CA ALA A 226 -4.67 -18.01 -31.43
C ALA A 226 -3.31 -18.69 -31.53
N ALA A 227 -2.39 -18.34 -30.64
CA ALA A 227 -1.00 -18.85 -30.65
C ALA A 227 -0.51 -19.21 -29.26
N TYR A 228 0.35 -20.24 -29.19
CA TYR A 228 1.16 -20.51 -28.00
C TYR A 228 2.52 -19.84 -28.14
N LEU A 229 2.92 -19.09 -27.11
CA LEU A 229 4.19 -18.40 -27.00
C LEU A 229 4.94 -18.89 -25.77
N TYR A 230 6.26 -18.76 -25.77
CA TYR A 230 7.11 -19.15 -24.65
C TYR A 230 7.97 -17.98 -24.20
N GLN A 231 7.94 -17.65 -22.91
CA GLN A 231 8.61 -16.48 -22.37
C GLN A 231 9.45 -16.84 -21.14
N TYR A 232 10.70 -16.37 -21.12
CA TYR A 232 11.54 -16.40 -19.92
C TYR A 232 10.87 -15.63 -18.78
N GLN A 233 10.88 -16.20 -17.59
CA GLN A 233 10.33 -15.58 -16.40
C GLN A 233 11.43 -15.20 -15.41
N TYR A 234 12.22 -16.17 -14.98
CA TYR A 234 13.29 -15.98 -14.01
C TYR A 234 14.28 -17.16 -14.06
N VAL A 235 15.41 -16.98 -13.36
CA VAL A 235 16.36 -18.06 -13.05
C VAL A 235 16.25 -18.41 -11.58
N THR A 236 16.35 -19.69 -11.24
CA THR A 236 16.29 -20.14 -9.84
C THR A 236 17.04 -21.44 -9.66
N ASN A 237 17.55 -21.66 -8.44
CA ASN A 237 18.10 -22.95 -8.05
C ASN A 237 16.96 -23.88 -7.68
N ILE A 238 16.93 -25.07 -8.27
CA ILE A 238 15.90 -26.08 -7.99
C ILE A 238 16.51 -27.21 -7.17
N ASN A 239 15.93 -27.45 -5.99
CA ASN A 239 16.26 -28.54 -5.06
C ASN A 239 17.73 -28.54 -4.59
N LYS A 240 18.44 -27.41 -4.67
CA LYS A 240 19.87 -27.28 -4.39
C LYS A 240 20.75 -28.18 -5.27
N ILE A 241 20.25 -28.59 -6.43
CA ILE A 241 20.94 -29.44 -7.39
C ILE A 241 21.63 -28.59 -8.43
N ASP A 242 20.86 -27.71 -9.11
CA ASP A 242 21.35 -26.93 -10.21
C ASP A 242 20.48 -25.69 -10.45
N ASP A 243 20.93 -24.81 -11.34
CA ASP A 243 20.25 -23.57 -11.69
C ASP A 243 19.49 -23.74 -13.02
N PHE A 244 18.26 -23.26 -13.04
CA PHE A 244 17.35 -23.43 -14.16
C PHE A 244 16.74 -22.11 -14.61
N TYR A 245 16.70 -21.89 -15.91
CA TYR A 245 15.84 -20.87 -16.53
C TYR A 245 14.41 -21.38 -16.56
N VAL A 246 13.50 -20.61 -16.00
CA VAL A 246 12.06 -20.92 -15.99
C VAL A 246 11.38 -20.19 -17.13
N ILE A 247 10.68 -20.95 -17.95
CA ILE A 247 9.98 -20.51 -19.17
C ILE A 247 8.49 -20.78 -18.97
N ALA A 248 7.65 -19.75 -19.11
CA ALA A 248 6.20 -19.90 -19.09
C ALA A 248 5.63 -20.05 -20.49
N GLU A 249 4.62 -20.90 -20.61
CA GLU A 249 3.76 -20.98 -21.79
C GLU A 249 2.66 -19.93 -21.67
N ILE A 250 2.50 -19.14 -22.72
CA ILE A 250 1.50 -18.08 -22.85
C ILE A 250 0.56 -18.46 -23.98
N TYR A 251 -0.72 -18.36 -23.77
CA TYR A 251 -1.73 -18.44 -24.84
C TYR A 251 -2.14 -17.03 -25.23
N ARG A 252 -1.93 -16.69 -26.51
CA ARG A 252 -2.41 -15.43 -27.11
C ARG A 252 -3.71 -15.68 -27.81
N GLY A 253 -4.80 -15.09 -27.33
CA GLY A 253 -6.11 -15.17 -27.94
C GLY A 253 -6.20 -14.39 -29.26
N GLU A 254 -7.28 -14.57 -30.02
CA GLU A 254 -7.57 -13.86 -31.27
C GLU A 254 -7.61 -12.34 -31.10
N ASP A 255 -8.00 -11.87 -29.93
CA ASP A 255 -8.04 -10.44 -29.56
C ASP A 255 -6.66 -9.86 -29.19
N GLY A 256 -5.58 -10.67 -29.28
CA GLY A 256 -4.24 -10.32 -28.91
C GLY A 256 -3.96 -10.35 -27.40
N THR A 257 -4.92 -10.83 -26.58
CA THR A 257 -4.74 -10.91 -25.13
C THR A 257 -3.86 -12.11 -24.75
N ASP A 258 -2.81 -11.85 -23.99
CA ASP A 258 -1.90 -12.88 -23.48
C ASP A 258 -2.37 -13.44 -22.14
N THR A 259 -2.51 -14.74 -22.04
CA THR A 259 -2.93 -15.46 -20.81
C THR A 259 -1.92 -16.54 -20.47
N LYS A 260 -1.42 -16.57 -19.22
CA LYS A 260 -0.56 -17.67 -18.76
C LYS A 260 -1.38 -18.95 -18.68
N THR A 261 -0.90 -20.02 -19.35
CA THR A 261 -1.60 -21.32 -19.33
C THR A 261 -1.41 -22.09 -18.02
N GLY A 262 -0.46 -21.66 -17.19
CA GLY A 262 0.01 -22.38 -16.00
C GLY A 262 1.09 -23.43 -16.32
N ASN A 263 1.37 -23.73 -17.58
CA ASN A 263 2.48 -24.62 -17.93
C ASN A 263 3.81 -23.89 -17.82
N LEU A 264 4.73 -24.51 -17.07
CA LEU A 264 6.09 -24.02 -16.88
C LEU A 264 7.09 -25.09 -17.34
N PHE A 265 8.20 -24.61 -17.89
CA PHE A 265 9.35 -25.42 -18.26
C PHE A 265 10.58 -24.93 -17.52
N ALA A 266 11.49 -25.85 -17.21
CA ALA A 266 12.78 -25.56 -16.63
C ALA A 266 13.87 -26.07 -17.53
N VAL A 267 14.82 -25.21 -17.91
CA VAL A 267 15.99 -25.57 -18.68
C VAL A 267 17.23 -25.37 -17.82
N ASN A 268 17.98 -26.43 -17.60
CA ASN A 268 19.22 -26.36 -16.83
C ASN A 268 20.22 -25.40 -17.51
N ALA A 269 20.76 -24.46 -16.76
CA ALA A 269 21.60 -23.39 -17.27
C ALA A 269 22.99 -23.89 -17.74
N TYR A 270 23.42 -25.10 -17.33
CA TYR A 270 24.75 -25.63 -17.61
C TYR A 270 24.72 -26.81 -18.59
N ASN A 271 23.90 -27.84 -18.30
CA ASN A 271 23.80 -29.03 -19.15
C ASN A 271 22.69 -28.94 -20.22
N GLN A 272 21.86 -27.90 -20.13
CA GLN A 272 20.76 -27.59 -21.05
C GLN A 272 19.64 -28.65 -21.07
N GLU A 273 19.53 -29.51 -20.10
CA GLU A 273 18.42 -30.45 -20.00
C GLU A 273 17.09 -29.73 -19.79
N LEU A 274 16.05 -30.21 -20.47
CA LEU A 274 14.71 -29.63 -20.46
C LEU A 274 13.77 -30.52 -19.66
N TYR A 275 13.00 -29.84 -18.78
CA TYR A 275 11.99 -30.44 -17.92
C TYR A 275 10.69 -29.68 -17.98
N LYS A 276 9.57 -30.35 -17.73
CA LYS A 276 8.34 -29.68 -17.33
C LYS A 276 8.46 -29.37 -15.84
N LEU A 277 8.13 -28.13 -15.47
CA LEU A 277 8.22 -27.66 -14.09
C LEU A 277 6.83 -27.64 -13.46
N GLN A 278 6.70 -28.29 -12.31
CA GLN A 278 5.54 -28.18 -11.45
C GLN A 278 5.92 -27.41 -10.19
N VAL A 279 5.08 -26.44 -9.83
CA VAL A 279 5.26 -25.62 -8.62
C VAL A 279 4.07 -25.88 -7.72
N ASP A 280 4.30 -26.10 -6.43
CA ASP A 280 3.22 -26.30 -5.47
C ASP A 280 2.44 -24.98 -5.24
N GLU A 281 1.29 -25.08 -4.58
CA GLU A 281 0.42 -23.94 -4.28
C GLU A 281 1.11 -22.85 -3.44
N SER A 282 2.14 -23.21 -2.68
CA SER A 282 2.93 -22.24 -1.89
C SER A 282 3.97 -21.49 -2.71
N GLY A 283 4.24 -21.91 -3.96
CA GLY A 283 5.30 -21.37 -4.80
C GLY A 283 6.72 -21.70 -4.32
N ARG A 284 6.87 -22.64 -3.37
CA ARG A 284 8.15 -22.91 -2.70
C ARG A 284 8.77 -24.26 -3.05
N ARG A 285 7.99 -25.18 -3.59
CA ARG A 285 8.47 -26.51 -3.96
C ARG A 285 8.37 -26.71 -5.46
N TYR A 286 9.47 -27.15 -6.04
CA TYR A 286 9.61 -27.41 -7.46
C TYR A 286 9.76 -28.90 -7.71
N THR A 287 9.05 -29.43 -8.69
CA THR A 287 9.19 -30.79 -9.19
C THR A 287 9.56 -30.75 -10.68
N LEU A 288 10.68 -31.36 -11.03
CA LEU A 288 11.15 -31.51 -12.40
C LEU A 288 10.64 -32.85 -12.96
N VAL A 289 9.90 -32.78 -14.07
CA VAL A 289 9.41 -33.98 -14.80
C VAL A 289 10.11 -34.00 -16.14
N ALA A 290 10.79 -35.10 -16.46
CA ALA A 290 11.46 -35.23 -17.74
C ALA A 290 10.45 -35.12 -18.88
N VAL A 291 10.79 -34.36 -19.92
CA VAL A 291 9.90 -34.20 -21.10
C VAL A 291 9.74 -35.45 -21.95
N SER A 292 10.66 -36.45 -21.80
CA SER A 292 10.54 -37.77 -22.40
C SER A 292 9.42 -38.64 -21.80
N ASP A 293 8.89 -38.23 -20.62
CA ASP A 293 7.91 -38.99 -19.87
C ASP A 293 6.49 -38.37 -19.98
N ILE A 294 6.31 -37.41 -20.90
CA ILE A 294 5.07 -36.70 -21.20
C ILE A 294 4.61 -37.02 -22.63
#